data_3be234a62f3ff6376d50d51b6da90dbf
#
_entry.id   3be234a62f3ff6376d50d51b6da90dbf
#
_cell.length_a   1.000
_cell.length_b   1.000
_cell.length_c   1.000
_cell.angle_alpha   90.00
_cell.angle_beta   90.00
_cell.angle_gamma   90.00
#
_symmetry.space_group_name_H-M   'P 1'
#
loop_
_entity.id
_entity.type
_entity.pdbx_description
1 polymer ?
#
loop_
_entity_poly.entity_id
_entity_poly.type
_entity_poly.pdbx_seq_one_letter_code
_entity_poly.pdbx_strand_id
1 'polypeptide(L)'
;MNKGVWIAALCMAVTGWGQTRYEATWESVDKRETPAWFRDAKFGIFIHWGVYSVPAYAPVGKYAEWYWNALSKGPKDGDKPNATWEFHQRVYGQGFQYRQFAPMFRAEMYEPKYWAELFEKSGAKYVVLTSKHHEGFALWPSAEASRTWGRNWNAVSAG
;
A
#
# COMPACT_ATOMS: atom_id res chain seq x y z
N MET A 1 -22.34 -58.26 35.30
CA MET A 1 -22.57 -58.00 33.87
C MET A 1 -22.10 -56.58 33.57
N ASN A 2 -20.85 -56.43 33.12
CA ASN A 2 -20.26 -55.11 32.76
C ASN A 2 -20.52 -54.85 31.27
N LYS A 3 -21.29 -53.81 31.03
CA LYS A 3 -21.48 -53.32 29.63
C LYS A 3 -20.36 -52.33 29.34
N GLY A 4 -19.39 -52.77 28.54
CA GLY A 4 -18.35 -51.89 28.01
C GLY A 4 -18.93 -50.94 26.97
N VAL A 5 -18.79 -49.61 27.20
CA VAL A 5 -19.13 -48.58 26.24
C VAL A 5 -17.92 -48.37 25.34
N TRP A 6 -18.03 -48.71 24.08
CA TRP A 6 -17.03 -48.40 23.06
C TRP A 6 -17.25 -46.95 22.57
N ILE A 7 -16.36 -46.04 22.93
CA ILE A 7 -16.32 -44.69 22.37
C ILE A 7 -15.52 -44.78 21.07
N ALA A 8 -16.21 -44.72 19.95
CA ALA A 8 -15.58 -44.58 18.64
C ALA A 8 -15.09 -43.12 18.52
N ALA A 9 -13.77 -42.91 18.59
CA ALA A 9 -13.16 -41.63 18.29
C ALA A 9 -13.23 -41.38 16.78
N LEU A 10 -14.13 -40.47 16.38
CA LEU A 10 -14.22 -40.00 15.00
C LEU A 10 -13.07 -39.02 14.74
N CYS A 11 -11.96 -39.49 14.17
CA CYS A 11 -10.90 -38.62 13.64
C CYS A 11 -11.43 -37.86 12.43
N MET A 12 -11.89 -36.63 12.61
CA MET A 12 -12.08 -35.71 11.50
C MET A 12 -10.70 -35.39 10.93
N ALA A 13 -10.38 -35.98 9.79
CA ALA A 13 -9.27 -35.54 8.96
C ALA A 13 -9.61 -34.11 8.46
N VAL A 14 -9.06 -33.09 9.11
CA VAL A 14 -9.02 -31.74 8.57
C VAL A 14 -8.13 -31.82 7.33
N THR A 15 -8.75 -31.93 6.16
CA THR A 15 -8.05 -31.74 4.89
C THR A 15 -7.61 -30.28 4.88
N GLY A 16 -6.43 -30.03 5.43
CA GLY A 16 -5.75 -28.75 5.27
C GLY A 16 -5.63 -28.50 3.77
N TRP A 17 -6.18 -27.40 3.30
CA TRP A 17 -5.94 -26.93 1.95
C TRP A 17 -4.45 -26.64 1.87
N GLY A 18 -3.69 -27.60 1.33
CA GLY A 18 -2.26 -27.49 1.18
C GLY A 18 -1.97 -26.27 0.30
N GLN A 19 -1.38 -25.26 0.91
CA GLN A 19 -0.92 -24.10 0.16
C GLN A 19 0.11 -24.59 -0.86
N THR A 20 -0.16 -24.42 -2.15
CA THR A 20 0.78 -24.80 -3.21
C THR A 20 2.08 -24.03 -2.99
N ARG A 21 3.16 -24.76 -2.73
CA ARG A 21 4.49 -24.17 -2.56
C ARG A 21 5.12 -23.99 -3.93
N TYR A 22 5.55 -22.76 -4.22
CA TYR A 22 6.26 -22.42 -5.45
C TYR A 22 7.77 -22.39 -5.16
N GLU A 23 8.56 -22.87 -6.13
CA GLU A 23 10.00 -22.70 -6.14
C GLU A 23 10.35 -21.29 -6.64
N ALA A 24 11.54 -20.79 -6.31
CA ALA A 24 12.01 -19.47 -6.72
C ALA A 24 12.50 -19.47 -8.19
N THR A 25 11.72 -20.04 -9.09
CA THR A 25 11.97 -20.11 -10.54
C THR A 25 10.76 -19.61 -11.31
N TRP A 26 10.98 -19.03 -12.47
CA TRP A 26 9.89 -18.58 -13.35
C TRP A 26 8.99 -19.73 -13.78
N GLU A 27 9.57 -20.92 -14.10
CA GLU A 27 8.79 -22.10 -14.47
C GLU A 27 7.79 -22.53 -13.38
N SER A 28 8.14 -22.33 -12.11
CA SER A 28 7.26 -22.64 -11.00
C SER A 28 6.20 -21.55 -10.81
N VAL A 29 6.61 -20.28 -10.84
CA VAL A 29 5.71 -19.14 -10.60
C VAL A 29 4.69 -18.97 -11.73
N ASP A 30 5.09 -19.20 -12.97
CA ASP A 30 4.23 -19.06 -14.16
C ASP A 30 3.15 -20.14 -14.25
N LYS A 31 3.32 -21.26 -13.53
CA LYS A 31 2.27 -22.29 -13.39
C LYS A 31 1.11 -21.84 -12.51
N ARG A 32 1.22 -20.71 -11.83
CA ARG A 32 0.16 -20.19 -10.96
C ARG A 32 -1.05 -19.77 -11.81
N GLU A 33 -2.17 -20.45 -11.60
CA GLU A 33 -3.42 -20.03 -12.23
C GLU A 33 -3.96 -18.75 -11.60
N THR A 34 -4.54 -17.89 -12.43
CA THR A 34 -5.32 -16.75 -11.95
C THR A 34 -6.58 -17.26 -11.27
N PRO A 35 -6.83 -16.90 -10.00
CA PRO A 35 -8.03 -17.36 -9.29
C PRO A 35 -9.32 -17.01 -10.03
N ALA A 36 -10.27 -17.93 -10.05
CA ALA A 36 -11.55 -17.73 -10.73
C ALA A 36 -12.27 -16.48 -10.23
N TRP A 37 -12.29 -16.25 -8.91
CA TRP A 37 -12.91 -15.06 -8.33
C TRP A 37 -12.36 -13.75 -8.91
N PHE A 38 -11.04 -13.68 -9.17
CA PHE A 38 -10.41 -12.49 -9.74
C PHE A 38 -10.79 -12.28 -11.20
N ARG A 39 -10.84 -13.37 -11.98
CA ARG A 39 -11.31 -13.34 -13.37
C ARG A 39 -12.76 -12.85 -13.48
N ASP A 40 -13.60 -13.21 -12.51
CA ASP A 40 -15.03 -12.90 -12.50
C ASP A 40 -15.36 -11.56 -11.85
N ALA A 41 -14.44 -11.01 -11.06
CA ALA A 41 -14.66 -9.80 -10.26
C ALA A 41 -14.90 -8.53 -11.11
N LYS A 42 -14.24 -8.38 -12.24
CA LYS A 42 -14.36 -7.30 -13.24
C LYS A 42 -14.13 -5.87 -12.72
N PHE A 43 -14.64 -5.52 -11.53
CA PHE A 43 -14.52 -4.19 -10.96
C PHE A 43 -13.86 -4.20 -9.59
N GLY A 44 -12.78 -3.45 -9.45
CA GLY A 44 -12.05 -3.23 -8.21
C GLY A 44 -11.62 -1.78 -8.06
N ILE A 45 -11.23 -1.41 -6.85
CA ILE A 45 -10.75 -0.07 -6.50
C ILE A 45 -9.25 -0.15 -6.23
N PHE A 46 -8.48 0.70 -6.91
CA PHE A 46 -7.07 0.88 -6.65
C PHE A 46 -6.87 2.14 -5.80
N ILE A 47 -6.16 2.03 -4.67
CA ILE A 47 -5.96 3.13 -3.74
C ILE A 47 -4.47 3.49 -3.71
N HIS A 48 -4.16 4.74 -4.08
CA HIS A 48 -2.88 5.37 -3.82
C HIS A 48 -3.02 6.27 -2.58
N TRP A 49 -2.37 5.88 -1.49
CA TRP A 49 -2.43 6.58 -0.22
C TRP A 49 -1.09 6.48 0.51
N GLY A 50 -0.59 7.60 1.03
CA GLY A 50 0.72 7.67 1.65
C GLY A 50 1.16 9.10 1.93
N VAL A 51 2.45 9.32 2.15
CA VAL A 51 3.03 10.64 2.48
C VAL A 51 2.66 11.70 1.44
N TYR A 52 2.60 11.35 0.16
CA TYR A 52 2.19 12.26 -0.92
C TYR A 52 0.73 12.75 -0.80
N SER A 53 -0.08 12.10 0.02
CA SER A 53 -1.45 12.57 0.32
C SER A 53 -1.47 13.79 1.25
N VAL A 54 -0.36 14.08 1.94
CA VAL A 54 -0.25 15.28 2.79
C VAL A 54 -0.25 16.56 1.94
N PRO A 55 0.68 16.75 0.97
CA PRO A 55 0.61 17.89 0.06
C PRO A 55 -0.55 17.78 -0.93
N ALA A 56 -1.00 16.56 -1.26
CA ALA A 56 -2.13 16.25 -2.14
C ALA A 56 -2.16 17.11 -3.42
N TYR A 57 -0.99 17.37 -4.01
CA TYR A 57 -0.83 18.27 -5.14
C TYR A 57 -0.22 17.58 -6.36
N ALA A 58 -0.80 17.83 -7.50
CA ALA A 58 -0.19 17.60 -8.81
C ALA A 58 -0.69 18.65 -9.81
N PRO A 59 0.11 19.05 -10.79
CA PRO A 59 -0.36 19.84 -11.92
C PRO A 59 -1.39 19.05 -12.74
N VAL A 60 -2.23 19.73 -13.49
CA VAL A 60 -3.20 19.10 -14.40
C VAL A 60 -2.49 18.11 -15.32
N GLY A 61 -3.04 16.90 -15.44
CA GLY A 61 -2.48 15.80 -16.21
C GLY A 61 -1.31 15.06 -15.55
N LYS A 62 -1.05 15.31 -14.28
CA LYS A 62 -0.07 14.60 -13.45
C LYS A 62 -0.76 14.01 -12.23
N TYR A 63 -0.05 13.15 -11.50
CA TYR A 63 -0.58 12.39 -10.36
C TYR A 63 0.16 12.72 -9.07
N ALA A 64 -0.57 12.89 -7.98
CA ALA A 64 -0.03 13.32 -6.69
C ALA A 64 0.95 12.32 -6.07
N GLU A 65 0.78 11.03 -6.33
CA GLU A 65 1.70 9.99 -5.85
C GLU A 65 3.12 10.09 -6.44
N TRP A 66 3.28 10.86 -7.52
CA TRP A 66 4.59 11.18 -8.12
C TRP A 66 5.21 12.47 -7.58
N TYR A 67 4.64 13.05 -6.54
CA TYR A 67 5.12 14.31 -5.95
C TYR A 67 6.62 14.28 -5.63
N TRP A 68 7.10 13.24 -4.93
CA TRP A 68 8.52 13.09 -4.62
C TRP A 68 9.39 13.03 -5.88
N ASN A 69 8.98 12.25 -6.86
CA ASN A 69 9.73 12.14 -8.12
C ASN A 69 9.86 13.51 -8.83
N ALA A 70 8.76 14.27 -8.88
CA ALA A 70 8.77 15.60 -9.47
C ALA A 70 9.60 16.59 -8.64
N LEU A 71 9.50 16.54 -7.32
CA LEU A 71 10.28 17.39 -6.42
C LEU A 71 11.79 17.10 -6.51
N SER A 72 12.18 15.82 -6.55
CA SER A 72 13.60 15.40 -6.66
C SER A 72 14.24 15.76 -8.00
N LYS A 73 13.43 16.02 -9.02
CA LYS A 73 13.83 16.56 -10.33
C LYS A 73 13.69 18.08 -10.37
N GLY A 74 13.92 18.76 -9.24
CA GLY A 74 13.96 20.21 -9.16
C GLY A 74 14.98 20.81 -10.13
N PRO A 75 14.98 22.13 -10.31
CA PRO A 75 15.83 22.77 -11.29
C PRO A 75 17.30 22.40 -11.04
N LYS A 76 17.94 21.87 -12.07
CA LYS A 76 19.39 21.86 -12.18
C LYS A 76 19.83 23.18 -12.80
N ASP A 77 21.10 23.47 -12.70
CA ASP A 77 21.67 24.73 -13.25
C ASP A 77 21.17 24.95 -14.69
N GLY A 78 20.45 26.08 -14.88
CA GLY A 78 19.88 26.47 -16.18
C GLY A 78 18.52 25.90 -16.55
N ASP A 79 17.96 24.95 -15.77
CA ASP A 79 16.65 24.39 -16.04
C ASP A 79 15.51 25.25 -15.44
N LYS A 80 14.37 25.27 -16.13
CA LYS A 80 13.14 25.81 -15.54
C LYS A 80 12.60 24.86 -14.48
N PRO A 81 12.21 25.39 -13.31
CA PRO A 81 11.60 24.56 -12.28
C PRO A 81 10.29 23.94 -12.80
N ASN A 82 10.01 22.70 -12.38
CA ASN A 82 8.70 22.12 -12.66
C ASN A 82 7.64 22.62 -11.66
N ALA A 83 6.37 22.58 -12.04
CA ALA A 83 5.26 23.13 -11.27
C ALA A 83 5.12 22.51 -9.86
N THR A 84 5.50 21.26 -9.63
CA THR A 84 5.49 20.63 -8.31
C THR A 84 6.57 21.24 -7.42
N TRP A 85 7.75 21.48 -7.96
CA TRP A 85 8.83 22.13 -7.24
C TRP A 85 8.46 23.58 -6.89
N GLU A 86 7.91 24.35 -7.82
CA GLU A 86 7.44 25.72 -7.57
C GLU A 86 6.35 25.76 -6.50
N PHE A 87 5.38 24.86 -6.57
CA PHE A 87 4.35 24.71 -5.54
C PHE A 87 4.99 24.45 -4.17
N HIS A 88 5.90 23.48 -4.10
CA HIS A 88 6.57 23.11 -2.87
C HIS A 88 7.30 24.31 -2.23
N GLN A 89 8.10 25.03 -3.01
CA GLN A 89 8.83 26.20 -2.52
C GLN A 89 7.90 27.32 -2.04
N ARG A 90 6.82 27.54 -2.76
CA ARG A 90 5.85 28.58 -2.42
C ARG A 90 5.06 28.26 -1.15
N VAL A 91 4.66 27.01 -0.96
CA VAL A 91 3.75 26.61 0.13
C VAL A 91 4.52 26.21 1.38
N TYR A 92 5.62 25.51 1.25
CA TYR A 92 6.37 24.93 2.38
C TYR A 92 7.72 25.63 2.62
N GLY A 93 8.21 26.39 1.66
CA GLY A 93 9.50 27.08 1.74
C GLY A 93 10.69 26.23 1.30
N GLN A 94 11.82 26.91 1.05
CA GLN A 94 13.04 26.30 0.50
C GLN A 94 13.70 25.26 1.42
N GLY A 95 13.52 25.38 2.73
CA GLY A 95 14.12 24.46 3.71
C GLY A 95 13.30 23.22 4.00
N PHE A 96 12.05 23.18 3.56
CA PHE A 96 11.17 22.05 3.84
C PHE A 96 11.48 20.88 2.92
N GLN A 97 11.73 19.71 3.51
CA GLN A 97 12.08 18.50 2.78
C GLN A 97 10.90 17.52 2.75
N TYR A 98 10.79 16.72 1.69
CA TYR A 98 9.71 15.73 1.54
C TYR A 98 9.53 14.82 2.76
N ARG A 99 10.63 14.40 3.38
CA ARG A 99 10.58 13.54 4.59
C ARG A 99 9.84 14.15 5.78
N GLN A 100 9.70 15.49 5.80
CA GLN A 100 9.00 16.19 6.88
C GLN A 100 7.48 16.05 6.76
N PHE A 101 6.96 15.55 5.64
CA PHE A 101 5.57 15.17 5.52
C PHE A 101 5.23 13.88 6.28
N ALA A 102 6.21 12.99 6.56
CA ALA A 102 5.93 11.71 7.19
C ALA A 102 5.19 11.85 8.54
N PRO A 103 5.65 12.66 9.51
CA PRO A 103 4.92 12.87 10.76
C PRO A 103 3.59 13.63 10.58
N MET A 104 3.35 14.24 9.43
CA MET A 104 2.08 14.91 9.11
C MET A 104 1.05 13.94 8.52
N PHE A 105 1.46 12.75 8.10
CA PHE A 105 0.58 11.70 7.58
C PHE A 105 -0.06 10.94 8.76
N ARG A 106 -1.08 11.52 9.37
CA ARG A 106 -1.72 11.00 10.59
C ARG A 106 -3.01 10.23 10.36
N ALA A 107 -3.52 10.25 9.12
CA ALA A 107 -4.74 9.52 8.74
C ALA A 107 -5.96 9.83 9.63
N GLU A 108 -6.11 11.06 10.11
CA GLU A 108 -7.10 11.48 11.11
C GLU A 108 -8.56 11.21 10.68
N MET A 109 -8.83 11.25 9.38
CA MET A 109 -10.16 11.01 8.80
C MET A 109 -10.36 9.57 8.32
N TYR A 110 -9.43 8.66 8.69
CA TYR A 110 -9.52 7.28 8.27
C TYR A 110 -10.48 6.48 9.14
N GLU A 111 -11.62 6.13 8.57
CA GLU A 111 -12.66 5.28 9.18
C GLU A 111 -12.77 3.96 8.38
N PRO A 112 -12.11 2.88 8.83
CA PRO A 112 -12.05 1.61 8.07
C PRO A 112 -13.42 1.04 7.72
N LYS A 113 -14.36 1.10 8.66
CA LYS A 113 -15.73 0.59 8.46
C LYS A 113 -16.46 1.38 7.38
N TYR A 114 -16.39 2.71 7.46
CA TYR A 114 -17.01 3.58 6.45
C TYR A 114 -16.42 3.36 5.06
N TRP A 115 -15.10 3.20 4.97
CA TRP A 115 -14.44 2.91 3.70
C TRP A 115 -14.89 1.57 3.13
N ALA A 116 -14.96 0.52 3.95
CA ALA A 116 -15.43 -0.79 3.52
C ALA A 116 -16.88 -0.74 3.00
N GLU A 117 -17.77 -0.05 3.72
CA GLU A 117 -19.15 0.15 3.30
C GLU A 117 -19.26 0.93 1.98
N LEU A 118 -18.42 1.94 1.79
CA LEU A 118 -18.38 2.72 0.56
C LEU A 118 -17.94 1.85 -0.63
N PHE A 119 -16.89 1.02 -0.43
CA PHE A 119 -16.41 0.11 -1.47
C PHE A 119 -17.46 -0.94 -1.83
N GLU A 120 -18.14 -1.50 -0.85
CA GLU A 120 -19.25 -2.43 -1.06
C GLU A 120 -20.39 -1.78 -1.85
N LYS A 121 -20.83 -0.60 -1.42
CA LYS A 121 -21.89 0.16 -2.11
C LYS A 121 -21.53 0.55 -3.53
N SER A 122 -20.26 0.76 -3.83
CA SER A 122 -19.79 1.02 -5.19
C SER A 122 -19.92 -0.17 -6.14
N GLY A 123 -20.13 -1.38 -5.59
CA GLY A 123 -20.14 -2.64 -6.33
C GLY A 123 -18.76 -3.24 -6.55
N ALA A 124 -17.70 -2.68 -5.98
CA ALA A 124 -16.36 -3.22 -6.08
C ALA A 124 -16.27 -4.61 -5.47
N LYS A 125 -15.53 -5.49 -6.12
CA LYS A 125 -15.33 -6.88 -5.71
C LYS A 125 -14.00 -7.12 -5.03
N TYR A 126 -13.09 -6.18 -5.17
CA TYR A 126 -11.78 -6.20 -4.51
C TYR A 126 -11.21 -4.78 -4.38
N VAL A 127 -10.27 -4.63 -3.48
CA VAL A 127 -9.53 -3.39 -3.27
C VAL A 127 -8.04 -3.69 -3.31
N VAL A 128 -7.27 -2.83 -3.97
CA VAL A 128 -5.81 -2.91 -4.04
C VAL A 128 -5.23 -1.67 -3.39
N LEU A 129 -4.63 -1.82 -2.23
CA LEU A 129 -3.93 -0.74 -1.55
C LEU A 129 -2.46 -0.70 -2.00
N THR A 130 -1.99 0.45 -2.42
CA THR A 130 -0.56 0.70 -2.61
C THR A 130 0.12 0.76 -1.25
N SER A 131 0.62 -0.37 -0.79
CA SER A 131 1.25 -0.50 0.52
C SER A 131 2.58 0.28 0.64
N LYS A 132 3.26 0.49 -0.47
CA LYS A 132 4.48 1.28 -0.61
C LYS A 132 4.59 1.81 -2.04
N HIS A 133 4.77 3.10 -2.23
CA HIS A 133 5.02 3.71 -3.55
C HIS A 133 6.52 3.92 -3.80
N HIS A 134 6.89 4.62 -4.88
CA HIS A 134 8.30 4.78 -5.32
C HIS A 134 9.18 5.56 -4.33
N GLU A 135 8.63 6.45 -3.52
CA GLU A 135 9.37 7.15 -2.46
C GLU A 135 9.75 6.23 -1.29
N GLY A 136 9.21 5.01 -1.26
CA GLY A 136 9.60 3.97 -0.32
C GLY A 136 8.94 4.05 1.05
N PHE A 137 8.01 4.99 1.30
CA PHE A 137 7.26 5.03 2.55
C PHE A 137 6.31 3.83 2.65
N ALA A 138 6.46 3.03 3.70
CA ALA A 138 5.65 1.84 3.91
C ALA A 138 4.46 2.12 4.83
N LEU A 139 3.28 1.61 4.48
CA LEU A 139 2.09 1.69 5.33
C LEU A 139 2.06 0.61 6.44
N TRP A 140 3.17 -0.09 6.65
CA TRP A 140 3.36 -1.08 7.71
C TRP A 140 4.73 -0.89 8.40
N PRO A 141 4.97 -1.49 9.56
CA PRO A 141 6.29 -1.46 10.18
C PRO A 141 7.34 -2.04 9.25
N SER A 142 8.36 -1.25 8.89
CA SER A 142 9.39 -1.66 7.95
C SER A 142 10.74 -1.06 8.30
N ALA A 143 11.65 -1.92 8.72
CA ALA A 143 13.06 -1.56 8.91
C ALA A 143 13.74 -1.21 7.57
N GLU A 144 13.34 -1.88 6.49
CA GLU A 144 13.90 -1.67 5.15
C GLU A 144 13.54 -0.30 4.57
N ALA A 145 12.28 0.12 4.72
CA ALA A 145 11.86 1.47 4.32
C ALA A 145 12.63 2.54 5.10
N SER A 146 12.80 2.34 6.41
CA SER A 146 13.53 3.26 7.28
C SER A 146 15.02 3.35 6.96
N ARG A 147 15.62 2.31 6.39
CA ARG A 147 17.04 2.31 6.00
C ARG A 147 17.35 3.27 4.86
N THR A 148 16.45 3.40 3.88
CA THR A 148 16.64 4.28 2.70
C THR A 148 16.53 5.76 3.05
N TRP A 149 15.59 6.11 3.92
CA TRP A 149 15.27 7.51 4.26
C TRP A 149 15.73 7.93 5.66
N GLY A 150 16.41 7.03 6.37
CA GLY A 150 16.70 7.17 7.79
C GLY A 150 15.60 6.54 8.64
N ARG A 151 15.64 6.80 9.94
CA ARG A 151 14.68 6.23 10.89
C ARG A 151 13.26 6.73 10.61
N ASN A 152 12.30 5.89 10.90
CA ASN A 152 10.87 6.23 10.92
C ASN A 152 10.24 6.50 9.53
N TRP A 153 10.74 5.85 8.48
CA TRP A 153 10.13 5.97 7.15
C TRP A 153 9.02 4.94 6.91
N ASN A 154 8.08 4.87 7.85
CA ASN A 154 6.86 4.08 7.74
C ASN A 154 5.75 4.63 8.63
N ALA A 155 4.50 4.25 8.36
CA ALA A 155 3.33 4.81 9.01
C ALA A 155 3.24 4.54 10.52
N VAL A 156 3.93 3.52 11.03
CA VAL A 156 3.88 3.15 12.46
C VAL A 156 4.84 4.00 13.30
N SER A 157 5.99 4.35 12.76
CA SER A 157 7.06 5.02 13.51
C SER A 157 7.28 6.48 13.10
N ALA A 158 6.52 7.00 12.16
CA ALA A 158 6.57 8.39 11.73
C ALA A 158 5.61 9.30 12.52
N GLY A 159 4.67 8.72 13.26
CA GLY A 159 3.69 9.43 14.09
C GLY A 159 4.12 9.60 15.53
#